data_e25482acaa2bffb6558be5176b979491
#
_entry.id   e25482acaa2bffb6558be5176b979491
#
_cell.length_a   1.000
_cell.length_b   1.000
_cell.length_c   1.000
_cell.angle_alpha   90.00
_cell.angle_beta   90.00
_cell.angle_gamma   90.00
#
_symmetry.space_group_name_H-M   'P 1'
#
loop_
_entity.id
_entity.type
_entity.pdbx_description
1 polymer ?
#
loop_
_entity_poly.entity_id
_entity_poly.type
_entity_poly.pdbx_seq_one_letter_code
_entity_poly.pdbx_strand_id
1 'polypeptide(L)'
;MKKKFRCLVCGYVYEGENPPAECPVCHVKSDKFVEVKEEEGKPMWACEHELGVAKGCDPEIWAGLQEHFKGECSEVGMYLAMSRQADREGYPMVADAFRRYAMEEADHAARIAELLGEVVWDTKTNLKKRYEAEAGACEGKLAIAKKAKALGYDAIHDTIHEMARDEARHGAGFLGLYKRIFEK
;
A
#
# COMPACT_ATOMS: atom_id res chain seq x y z
N MET A 1 38.99 -15.69 -0.19
CA MET A 1 38.68 -14.45 0.56
C MET A 1 37.40 -14.67 1.33
N LYS A 2 37.34 -14.22 2.58
CA LYS A 2 36.09 -14.30 3.35
C LYS A 2 35.09 -13.34 2.75
N LYS A 3 33.88 -13.82 2.54
CA LYS A 3 32.72 -13.08 2.05
C LYS A 3 31.74 -12.88 3.19
N LYS A 4 30.87 -11.88 3.08
CA LYS A 4 29.76 -11.66 4.01
C LYS A 4 28.47 -12.18 3.39
N PHE A 5 27.71 -12.93 4.19
CA PHE A 5 26.39 -13.47 3.80
C PHE A 5 25.36 -13.02 4.80
N ARG A 6 24.24 -12.46 4.31
CA ARG A 6 23.12 -12.01 5.15
C ARG A 6 21.97 -13.00 5.05
N CYS A 7 21.42 -13.38 6.20
CA CYS A 7 20.19 -14.15 6.28
C CYS A 7 18.99 -13.27 5.90
N LEU A 8 18.23 -13.65 4.90
CA LEU A 8 17.04 -12.91 4.43
C LEU A 8 15.86 -12.94 5.41
N VAL A 9 15.90 -13.83 6.41
CA VAL A 9 14.80 -13.99 7.37
C VAL A 9 15.02 -13.14 8.63
N CYS A 10 16.23 -13.18 9.21
CA CYS A 10 16.48 -12.48 10.48
C CYS A 10 17.56 -11.38 10.41
N GLY A 11 18.16 -11.16 9.24
CA GLY A 11 19.21 -10.16 9.05
C GLY A 11 20.59 -10.54 9.57
N TYR A 12 20.78 -11.72 10.20
CA TYR A 12 22.07 -12.15 10.72
C TYR A 12 23.14 -12.17 9.61
N VAL A 13 24.30 -11.58 9.89
CA VAL A 13 25.43 -11.54 8.95
C VAL A 13 26.51 -12.54 9.38
N TYR A 14 26.89 -13.41 8.45
CA TYR A 14 27.93 -14.43 8.61
C TYR A 14 29.12 -14.11 7.70
N GLU A 15 30.34 -14.30 8.22
CA GLU A 15 31.58 -14.15 7.44
C GLU A 15 32.21 -15.51 7.20
N GLY A 16 32.37 -15.90 5.93
CA GLY A 16 32.96 -17.18 5.53
C GLY A 16 33.21 -17.26 4.03
N GLU A 17 33.72 -18.39 3.56
CA GLU A 17 33.88 -18.64 2.12
C GLU A 17 32.54 -18.99 1.44
N ASN A 18 31.63 -19.64 2.18
CA ASN A 18 30.31 -20.02 1.78
C ASN A 18 29.31 -19.66 2.89
N PRO A 19 28.01 -19.52 2.60
CA PRO A 19 26.99 -19.32 3.63
C PRO A 19 26.97 -20.52 4.60
N PRO A 20 26.59 -20.32 5.88
CA PRO A 20 26.49 -21.42 6.85
C PRO A 20 25.37 -22.38 6.42
N ALA A 21 25.47 -23.65 6.75
CA ALA A 21 24.44 -24.65 6.43
C ALA A 21 23.08 -24.31 7.06
N GLU A 22 23.12 -23.65 8.22
CA GLU A 22 21.95 -23.22 8.99
C GLU A 22 22.25 -21.89 9.68
N CYS A 23 21.25 -21.01 9.73
CA CYS A 23 21.38 -19.74 10.45
C CYS A 23 21.42 -19.97 11.97
N PRO A 24 22.43 -19.49 12.70
CA PRO A 24 22.53 -19.69 14.14
C PRO A 24 21.47 -18.94 14.95
N VAL A 25 20.70 -18.02 14.32
CA VAL A 25 19.70 -17.19 14.99
C VAL A 25 18.28 -17.69 14.72
N CYS A 26 17.93 -17.97 13.46
CA CYS A 26 16.55 -18.34 13.10
C CYS A 26 16.42 -19.72 12.48
N HIS A 27 17.51 -20.51 12.43
CA HIS A 27 17.55 -21.90 12.00
C HIS A 27 17.11 -22.19 10.56
N VAL A 28 17.02 -21.16 9.70
CA VAL A 28 16.78 -21.37 8.26
C VAL A 28 18.03 -21.88 7.56
N LYS A 29 17.84 -22.59 6.46
CA LYS A 29 18.93 -23.21 5.69
C LYS A 29 19.71 -22.18 4.86
N SER A 30 20.85 -22.60 4.33
CA SER A 30 21.80 -21.78 3.54
C SER A 30 21.18 -21.11 2.31
N ASP A 31 20.10 -21.66 1.73
CA ASP A 31 19.36 -21.08 0.61
C ASP A 31 18.69 -19.74 0.92
N LYS A 32 18.58 -19.41 2.22
CA LYS A 32 18.06 -18.11 2.69
C LYS A 32 19.16 -17.09 2.98
N PHE A 33 20.38 -17.34 2.52
CA PHE A 33 21.48 -16.39 2.63
C PHE A 33 21.85 -15.79 1.27
N VAL A 34 22.12 -14.50 1.25
CA VAL A 34 22.64 -13.77 0.08
C VAL A 34 24.02 -13.21 0.36
N GLU A 35 24.90 -13.25 -0.65
CA GLU A 35 26.19 -12.60 -0.57
C GLU A 35 26.02 -11.08 -0.54
N VAL A 36 26.56 -10.43 0.49
CA VAL A 36 26.56 -8.97 0.64
C VAL A 36 27.84 -8.42 0.02
N LYS A 37 27.70 -7.68 -1.08
CA LYS A 37 28.79 -6.89 -1.65
C LYS A 37 28.88 -5.56 -0.92
N GLU A 38 29.97 -5.29 -0.22
CA GLU A 38 30.20 -3.97 0.38
C GLU A 38 30.44 -2.96 -0.76
N GLU A 39 29.53 -2.00 -0.91
CA GLU A 39 29.85 -0.78 -1.65
C GLU A 39 30.61 0.13 -0.69
N GLU A 40 31.87 0.45 -1.02
CA GLU A 40 32.70 1.33 -0.18
C GLU A 40 31.97 2.63 0.14
N GLY A 41 31.82 2.91 1.43
CA GLY A 41 31.26 4.17 1.94
C GLY A 41 29.75 4.20 2.18
N LYS A 42 29.00 3.11 1.89
CA LYS A 42 27.57 3.03 2.27
C LYS A 42 27.39 2.24 3.57
N PRO A 43 26.56 2.72 4.51
CA PRO A 43 26.23 1.96 5.71
C PRO A 43 25.48 0.67 5.32
N MET A 44 25.85 -0.44 5.94
CA MET A 44 25.16 -1.71 5.76
C MET A 44 24.03 -1.84 6.80
N TRP A 45 22.82 -2.00 6.31
CA TRP A 45 21.64 -2.19 7.15
C TRP A 45 21.40 -3.67 7.43
N ALA A 46 20.89 -4.02 8.61
CA ALA A 46 20.51 -5.39 8.96
C ALA A 46 19.42 -5.95 8.04
N CYS A 47 18.52 -5.10 7.59
CA CYS A 47 17.56 -5.39 6.54
C CYS A 47 17.37 -4.15 5.67
N GLU A 48 17.05 -4.35 4.41
CA GLU A 48 16.65 -3.29 3.48
C GLU A 48 15.16 -3.42 3.20
N HIS A 49 14.50 -2.29 3.07
CA HIS A 49 13.10 -2.27 2.66
C HIS A 49 13.02 -2.53 1.15
N GLU A 50 12.35 -3.61 0.76
CA GLU A 50 12.13 -3.97 -0.64
C GLU A 50 10.63 -4.10 -0.92
N LEU A 51 10.16 -3.40 -1.96
CA LEU A 51 8.78 -3.57 -2.43
C LEU A 51 8.62 -4.93 -3.11
N GLY A 52 7.55 -5.65 -2.76
CA GLY A 52 7.22 -6.91 -3.38
C GLY A 52 8.04 -8.09 -2.87
N VAL A 53 8.50 -8.05 -1.63
CA VAL A 53 9.25 -9.13 -0.99
C VAL A 53 8.47 -10.46 -0.95
N ALA A 54 7.12 -10.41 -1.02
CA ALA A 54 6.27 -11.59 -1.08
C ALA A 54 6.21 -12.24 -2.48
N LYS A 55 6.76 -11.62 -3.52
CA LYS A 55 6.77 -12.21 -4.87
C LYS A 55 7.51 -13.54 -4.90
N GLY A 56 6.83 -14.58 -5.37
CA GLY A 56 7.38 -15.93 -5.41
C GLY A 56 7.29 -16.71 -4.10
N CYS A 57 6.59 -16.20 -3.09
CA CYS A 57 6.24 -16.97 -1.88
C CYS A 57 5.25 -18.10 -2.21
N ASP A 58 4.90 -18.88 -1.19
CA ASP A 58 3.88 -19.92 -1.31
C ASP A 58 2.55 -19.35 -1.86
N PRO A 59 1.87 -20.03 -2.80
CA PRO A 59 0.64 -19.54 -3.41
C PRO A 59 -0.51 -19.28 -2.43
N GLU A 60 -0.62 -20.05 -1.33
CA GLU A 60 -1.64 -19.85 -0.31
C GLU A 60 -1.36 -18.57 0.49
N ILE A 61 -0.08 -18.31 0.83
CA ILE A 61 0.33 -17.06 1.47
C ILE A 61 0.05 -15.87 0.54
N TRP A 62 0.41 -15.98 -0.74
CA TRP A 62 0.14 -14.93 -1.73
C TRP A 62 -1.35 -14.59 -1.84
N ALA A 63 -2.19 -15.61 -1.99
CA ALA A 63 -3.65 -15.44 -2.08
C ALA A 63 -4.22 -14.81 -0.80
N GLY A 64 -3.77 -15.26 0.38
CA GLY A 64 -4.16 -14.70 1.68
C GLY A 64 -3.80 -13.20 1.80
N LEU A 65 -2.59 -12.81 1.40
CA LEU A 65 -2.18 -11.40 1.39
C LEU A 65 -3.06 -10.55 0.46
N GLN A 66 -3.40 -11.05 -0.73
CA GLN A 66 -4.29 -10.33 -1.66
C GLN A 66 -5.71 -10.19 -1.12
N GLU A 67 -6.24 -11.22 -0.44
CA GLU A 67 -7.57 -11.18 0.18
C GLU A 67 -7.59 -10.18 1.34
N HIS A 68 -6.62 -10.26 2.25
CA HIS A 68 -6.50 -9.31 3.37
C HIS A 68 -6.30 -7.88 2.88
N PHE A 69 -5.47 -7.62 1.88
CA PHE A 69 -5.35 -6.27 1.32
C PHE A 69 -6.69 -5.67 0.91
N LYS A 70 -7.56 -6.46 0.25
CA LYS A 70 -8.91 -6.01 -0.14
C LYS A 70 -9.82 -5.82 1.06
N GLY A 71 -9.73 -6.70 2.06
CA GLY A 71 -10.44 -6.61 3.32
C GLY A 71 -10.13 -5.32 4.05
N GLU A 72 -8.85 -5.07 4.34
CA GLU A 72 -8.36 -3.88 5.03
C GLU A 72 -8.79 -2.58 4.31
N CYS A 73 -8.61 -2.51 2.99
CA CYS A 73 -9.08 -1.35 2.20
C CYS A 73 -10.59 -1.10 2.34
N SER A 74 -11.40 -2.15 2.43
CA SER A 74 -12.85 -2.06 2.60
C SER A 74 -13.21 -1.61 4.02
N GLU A 75 -12.51 -2.11 5.03
CA GLU A 75 -12.74 -1.80 6.44
C GLU A 75 -12.49 -0.33 6.76
N VAL A 76 -11.51 0.32 6.13
CA VAL A 76 -11.30 1.77 6.22
C VAL A 76 -12.60 2.53 5.91
N GLY A 77 -13.23 2.23 4.78
CA GLY A 77 -14.47 2.89 4.36
C GLY A 77 -15.64 2.55 5.27
N MET A 78 -15.78 1.28 5.66
CA MET A 78 -16.84 0.82 6.56
C MET A 78 -16.73 1.47 7.94
N TYR A 79 -15.57 1.47 8.57
CA TYR A 79 -15.38 2.05 9.91
C TYR A 79 -15.59 3.56 9.91
N LEU A 80 -15.16 4.28 8.88
CA LEU A 80 -15.47 5.71 8.75
C LEU A 80 -16.97 5.97 8.61
N ALA A 81 -17.70 5.12 7.87
CA ALA A 81 -19.16 5.22 7.77
C ALA A 81 -19.86 4.89 9.09
N MET A 82 -19.42 3.84 9.79
CA MET A 82 -19.91 3.45 11.12
C MET A 82 -19.63 4.55 12.16
N SER A 83 -18.46 5.20 12.10
CA SER A 83 -18.14 6.34 12.93
C SER A 83 -19.15 7.48 12.77
N ARG A 84 -19.47 7.85 11.51
CA ARG A 84 -20.48 8.89 11.22
C ARG A 84 -21.86 8.50 11.75
N GLN A 85 -22.22 7.23 11.67
CA GLN A 85 -23.49 6.73 12.21
C GLN A 85 -23.52 6.81 13.74
N ALA A 86 -22.46 6.39 14.40
CA ALA A 86 -22.35 6.51 15.86
C ALA A 86 -22.44 7.96 16.36
N ASP A 87 -21.83 8.91 15.63
CA ASP A 87 -21.96 10.34 15.93
C ASP A 87 -23.43 10.81 15.82
N ARG A 88 -24.16 10.40 14.78
CA ARG A 88 -25.59 10.75 14.60
C ARG A 88 -26.48 10.17 15.69
N GLU A 89 -26.11 9.02 16.22
CA GLU A 89 -26.83 8.32 17.30
C GLU A 89 -26.43 8.83 18.69
N GLY A 90 -25.45 9.72 18.80
CA GLY A 90 -25.00 10.29 20.07
C GLY A 90 -24.01 9.45 20.85
N TYR A 91 -23.24 8.59 20.16
CA TYR A 91 -22.18 7.74 20.74
C TYR A 91 -20.77 8.23 20.37
N PRO A 92 -20.30 9.39 20.83
CA PRO A 92 -19.04 9.98 20.37
C PRO A 92 -17.81 9.12 20.70
N MET A 93 -17.82 8.38 21.80
CA MET A 93 -16.71 7.47 22.14
C MET A 93 -16.61 6.29 21.17
N VAL A 94 -17.73 5.77 20.69
CA VAL A 94 -17.80 4.70 19.69
C VAL A 94 -17.34 5.25 18.34
N ALA A 95 -17.82 6.43 17.98
CA ALA A 95 -17.41 7.12 16.75
C ALA A 95 -15.89 7.35 16.70
N ASP A 96 -15.29 7.77 17.81
CA ASP A 96 -13.84 7.96 17.91
C ASP A 96 -13.06 6.64 17.79
N ALA A 97 -13.56 5.57 18.41
CA ALA A 97 -12.95 4.25 18.28
C ALA A 97 -12.93 3.78 16.82
N PHE A 98 -14.06 3.88 16.11
CA PHE A 98 -14.12 3.55 14.68
C PHE A 98 -13.16 4.38 13.83
N ARG A 99 -13.03 5.69 14.07
CA ARG A 99 -12.06 6.54 13.33
C ARG A 99 -10.62 6.09 13.55
N ARG A 100 -10.25 5.74 14.78
CA ARG A 100 -8.89 5.26 15.09
C ARG A 100 -8.61 3.93 14.41
N TYR A 101 -9.51 2.97 14.53
CA TYR A 101 -9.34 1.66 13.90
C TYR A 101 -9.31 1.76 12.37
N ALA A 102 -10.12 2.62 11.75
CA ALA A 102 -10.03 2.87 10.31
C ALA A 102 -8.62 3.30 9.86
N MET A 103 -7.89 4.06 10.68
CA MET A 103 -6.52 4.45 10.36
C MET A 103 -5.50 3.32 10.61
N GLU A 104 -5.78 2.42 11.55
CA GLU A 104 -4.98 1.21 11.75
C GLU A 104 -5.15 0.25 10.55
N GLU A 105 -6.39 0.03 10.06
CA GLU A 105 -6.64 -0.77 8.84
C GLU A 105 -6.00 -0.15 7.59
N ALA A 106 -5.96 1.18 7.51
CA ALA A 106 -5.23 1.84 6.42
C ALA A 106 -3.73 1.55 6.45
N ASP A 107 -3.11 1.48 7.64
CA ASP A 107 -1.71 1.10 7.80
C ASP A 107 -1.48 -0.40 7.50
N HIS A 108 -2.39 -1.29 7.93
CA HIS A 108 -2.35 -2.71 7.56
C HIS A 108 -2.40 -2.90 6.05
N ALA A 109 -3.36 -2.25 5.37
CA ALA A 109 -3.46 -2.27 3.91
C ALA A 109 -2.16 -1.77 3.25
N ALA A 110 -1.57 -0.68 3.75
CA ALA A 110 -0.32 -0.14 3.21
C ALA A 110 0.84 -1.13 3.32
N ARG A 111 1.01 -1.76 4.48
CA ARG A 111 2.06 -2.78 4.70
C ARG A 111 1.88 -3.99 3.79
N ILE A 112 0.65 -4.49 3.63
CA ILE A 112 0.37 -5.60 2.72
C ILE A 112 0.63 -5.19 1.26
N ALA A 113 0.26 -3.96 0.86
CA ALA A 113 0.56 -3.43 -0.47
C ALA A 113 2.06 -3.40 -0.76
N GLU A 114 2.90 -3.03 0.22
CA GLU A 114 4.36 -3.07 0.11
C GLU A 114 4.90 -4.50 -0.02
N LEU A 115 4.38 -5.46 0.76
CA LEU A 115 4.75 -6.88 0.64
C LEU A 115 4.43 -7.43 -0.74
N LEU A 116 3.26 -7.13 -1.28
CA LEU A 116 2.83 -7.58 -2.61
C LEU A 116 3.57 -6.88 -3.76
N GLY A 117 3.83 -5.57 -3.64
CA GLY A 117 4.46 -4.77 -4.68
C GLY A 117 3.67 -4.72 -5.99
N GLU A 118 2.33 -4.81 -5.92
CA GLU A 118 1.45 -4.79 -7.09
C GLU A 118 0.86 -3.40 -7.36
N VAL A 119 0.69 -2.60 -6.32
CA VAL A 119 0.05 -1.26 -6.38
C VAL A 119 0.97 -0.13 -5.95
N VAL A 120 2.22 -0.45 -5.64
CA VAL A 120 3.26 0.50 -5.21
C VAL A 120 4.48 0.33 -6.09
N TRP A 121 4.99 1.43 -6.64
CA TRP A 121 6.17 1.51 -7.50
C TRP A 121 7.07 2.66 -7.02
N ASP A 122 8.05 3.04 -7.82
CA ASP A 122 8.80 4.28 -7.60
C ASP A 122 7.87 5.52 -7.69
N THR A 123 8.27 6.62 -7.06
CA THR A 123 7.43 7.83 -6.94
C THR A 123 6.97 8.38 -8.29
N LYS A 124 7.84 8.35 -9.32
CA LYS A 124 7.49 8.84 -10.66
C LYS A 124 6.38 8.00 -11.28
N THR A 125 6.51 6.68 -11.18
CA THR A 125 5.53 5.71 -11.68
C THR A 125 4.22 5.82 -10.90
N ASN A 126 4.28 5.93 -9.55
CA ASN A 126 3.10 6.11 -8.72
C ASN A 126 2.30 7.35 -9.14
N LEU A 127 2.95 8.51 -9.27
CA LEU A 127 2.28 9.74 -9.69
C LEU A 127 1.64 9.60 -11.07
N LYS A 128 2.35 9.00 -12.04
CA LYS A 128 1.80 8.77 -13.38
C LYS A 128 0.55 7.90 -13.35
N LYS A 129 0.64 6.72 -12.73
CA LYS A 129 -0.49 5.80 -12.62
C LYS A 129 -1.67 6.40 -11.87
N ARG A 130 -1.41 7.24 -10.85
CA ARG A 130 -2.48 7.85 -10.08
C ARG A 130 -3.22 8.91 -10.88
N TYR A 131 -2.54 9.89 -11.52
CA TYR A 131 -3.29 10.91 -12.28
C TYR A 131 -4.10 10.30 -13.44
N GLU A 132 -3.61 9.22 -14.07
CA GLU A 132 -4.35 8.50 -15.10
C GLU A 132 -5.60 7.79 -14.53
N ALA A 133 -5.45 7.14 -13.39
CA ALA A 133 -6.56 6.45 -12.71
C ALA A 133 -7.61 7.43 -12.18
N GLU A 134 -7.21 8.58 -11.63
CA GLU A 134 -8.14 9.62 -11.16
C GLU A 134 -8.98 10.19 -12.32
N ALA A 135 -8.40 10.33 -13.52
CA ALA A 135 -9.16 10.75 -14.71
C ALA A 135 -10.27 9.75 -15.03
N GLY A 136 -9.98 8.44 -15.04
CA GLY A 136 -10.98 7.39 -15.25
C GLY A 136 -12.03 7.33 -14.14
N ALA A 137 -11.62 7.50 -12.87
CA ALA A 137 -12.52 7.53 -11.72
C ALA A 137 -13.48 8.73 -11.79
N CYS A 138 -12.98 9.90 -12.19
CA CYS A 138 -13.80 11.10 -12.43
C CYS A 138 -14.85 10.84 -13.50
N GLU A 139 -14.47 10.32 -14.66
CA GLU A 139 -15.39 10.00 -15.76
C GLU A 139 -16.48 9.01 -15.33
N GLY A 140 -16.08 7.91 -14.67
CA GLY A 140 -17.02 6.90 -14.19
C GLY A 140 -18.02 7.44 -13.18
N LYS A 141 -17.55 8.23 -12.21
CA LYS A 141 -18.45 8.89 -11.22
C LYS A 141 -19.39 9.90 -11.87
N LEU A 142 -18.92 10.70 -12.84
CA LEU A 142 -19.76 11.62 -13.59
C LEU A 142 -20.86 10.89 -14.38
N ALA A 143 -20.57 9.74 -14.96
CA ALA A 143 -21.58 8.93 -15.66
C ALA A 143 -22.67 8.45 -14.69
N ILE A 144 -22.29 7.95 -13.50
CA ILE A 144 -23.24 7.56 -12.45
C ILE A 144 -24.10 8.76 -12.00
N ALA A 145 -23.46 9.91 -11.72
CA ALA A 145 -24.15 11.11 -11.27
C ALA A 145 -25.18 11.59 -12.30
N LYS A 146 -24.83 11.64 -13.59
CA LYS A 146 -25.75 12.00 -14.68
C LYS A 146 -26.94 11.05 -14.73
N LYS A 147 -26.73 9.74 -14.63
CA LYS A 147 -27.80 8.75 -14.62
C LYS A 147 -28.69 8.91 -13.38
N ALA A 148 -28.13 9.12 -12.21
CA ALA A 148 -28.88 9.35 -10.98
C ALA A 148 -29.77 10.59 -11.10
N LYS A 149 -29.25 11.70 -11.65
CA LYS A 149 -30.05 12.91 -11.89
C LYS A 149 -31.22 12.67 -12.83
N ALA A 150 -30.99 11.97 -13.93
CA ALA A 150 -32.03 11.64 -14.91
C ALA A 150 -33.13 10.76 -14.33
N LEU A 151 -32.84 9.97 -13.29
CA LEU A 151 -33.82 9.12 -12.60
C LEU A 151 -34.39 9.75 -11.33
N GLY A 152 -34.08 11.00 -11.00
CA GLY A 152 -34.57 11.70 -9.81
C GLY A 152 -33.94 11.29 -8.49
N TYR A 153 -32.77 10.65 -8.51
CA TYR A 153 -32.00 10.25 -7.30
C TYR A 153 -31.05 11.38 -6.87
N ASP A 154 -31.61 12.53 -6.44
CA ASP A 154 -30.80 13.72 -6.16
C ASP A 154 -29.73 13.52 -5.13
N ALA A 155 -29.98 12.81 -4.02
CA ALA A 155 -28.96 12.53 -2.99
C ALA A 155 -27.78 11.70 -3.53
N ILE A 156 -28.04 10.74 -4.42
CA ILE A 156 -26.99 9.96 -5.08
C ILE A 156 -26.22 10.85 -6.05
N HIS A 157 -26.95 11.64 -6.86
CA HIS A 157 -26.33 12.59 -7.78
C HIS A 157 -25.38 13.53 -7.06
N ASP A 158 -25.83 14.21 -6.02
CA ASP A 158 -25.06 15.24 -5.32
C ASP A 158 -23.80 14.65 -4.70
N THR A 159 -23.94 13.50 -4.03
CA THR A 159 -22.81 12.81 -3.40
C THR A 159 -21.76 12.35 -4.43
N ILE A 160 -22.18 11.67 -5.48
CA ILE A 160 -21.24 11.10 -6.47
C ILE A 160 -20.67 12.20 -7.38
N HIS A 161 -21.42 13.26 -7.67
CA HIS A 161 -20.92 14.40 -8.42
C HIS A 161 -19.82 15.16 -7.66
N GLU A 162 -20.00 15.36 -6.35
CA GLU A 162 -18.95 15.96 -5.51
C GLU A 162 -17.69 15.10 -5.49
N MET A 163 -17.82 13.77 -5.31
CA MET A 163 -16.70 12.85 -5.39
C MET A 163 -15.98 12.92 -6.76
N ALA A 164 -16.73 13.05 -7.87
CA ALA A 164 -16.12 13.21 -9.20
C ALA A 164 -15.27 14.49 -9.31
N ARG A 165 -15.69 15.58 -8.66
CA ARG A 165 -14.89 16.83 -8.58
C ARG A 165 -13.62 16.64 -7.76
N ASP A 166 -13.69 15.85 -6.68
CA ASP A 166 -12.52 15.49 -5.90
C ASP A 166 -11.50 14.69 -6.73
N GLU A 167 -11.96 13.67 -7.52
CA GLU A 167 -11.06 12.92 -8.40
C GLU A 167 -10.37 13.82 -9.45
N ALA A 168 -11.10 14.79 -10.01
CA ALA A 168 -10.51 15.76 -10.93
C ALA A 168 -9.42 16.61 -10.24
N ARG A 169 -9.65 17.02 -8.99
CA ARG A 169 -8.68 17.77 -8.17
C ARG A 169 -7.48 16.91 -7.80
N HIS A 170 -7.67 15.64 -7.43
CA HIS A 170 -6.59 14.69 -7.14
C HIS A 170 -5.73 14.46 -8.37
N GLY A 171 -6.34 14.18 -9.52
CA GLY A 171 -5.64 13.99 -10.79
C GLY A 171 -4.81 15.22 -11.21
N ALA A 172 -5.39 16.41 -11.11
CA ALA A 172 -4.69 17.66 -11.37
C ALA A 172 -3.50 17.87 -10.40
N GLY A 173 -3.68 17.55 -9.13
CA GLY A 173 -2.63 17.62 -8.11
C GLY A 173 -1.46 16.68 -8.40
N PHE A 174 -1.73 15.40 -8.67
CA PHE A 174 -0.70 14.41 -9.02
C PHE A 174 0.04 14.78 -10.32
N LEU A 175 -0.68 15.23 -11.35
CA LEU A 175 -0.07 15.68 -12.60
C LEU A 175 0.80 16.91 -12.38
N GLY A 176 0.37 17.86 -11.55
CA GLY A 176 1.14 19.05 -11.21
C GLY A 176 2.46 18.71 -10.49
N LEU A 177 2.40 17.75 -9.54
CA LEU A 177 3.60 17.23 -8.87
C LEU A 177 4.53 16.50 -9.85
N TYR A 178 3.98 15.64 -10.71
CA TYR A 178 4.74 14.92 -11.72
C TYR A 178 5.52 15.87 -12.61
N LYS A 179 4.86 16.88 -13.18
CA LYS A 179 5.50 17.88 -14.06
C LYS A 179 6.57 18.67 -13.31
N ARG A 180 6.26 19.15 -12.10
CA ARG A 180 7.19 19.96 -11.32
C ARG A 180 8.48 19.23 -10.95
N ILE A 181 8.40 17.92 -10.67
CA ILE A 181 9.53 17.16 -10.13
C ILE A 181 10.28 16.41 -11.24
N PHE A 182 9.59 15.87 -12.23
CA PHE A 182 10.14 14.91 -13.19
C PHE A 182 10.17 15.40 -14.66
N GLU A 183 9.57 16.55 -14.98
CA GLU A 183 9.58 17.16 -16.32
C GLU A 183 10.28 18.53 -16.28
N LYS A 184 11.51 18.56 -15.78
CA LYS A 184 12.36 19.76 -15.80
C LYS A 184 13.07 19.88 -17.12
#